data_bd3b22a58794e31f7de15c7dabec37c6
#
_entry.id   bd3b22a58794e31f7de15c7dabec37c6
#
_cell.length_a   1.000
_cell.length_b   1.000
_cell.length_c   1.000
_cell.angle_alpha   90.00
_cell.angle_beta   90.00
_cell.angle_gamma   90.00
#
_symmetry.space_group_name_H-M   'P 1'
#
loop_
_entity.id
_entity.type
_entity.pdbx_description
1 polymer ?
#
loop_
_entity_poly.entity_id
_entity_poly.type
_entity_poly.pdbx_seq_one_letter_code
_entity_poly.pdbx_strand_id
1 'polypeptide(L)'
;MSLRLRMRQALPEAMRARDKVSVSTLRATLAALDNAEAVPVGEAGLRGVALEHSPVGAGTTEAVRSELSERDVVDIVHAEITERLDAAAQLTAPAHAGRAARLRAEAAVLQRLLDGPGAA
;
A
#
# COMPACT_ATOMS: atom_id res chain seq x y z
N MET A 1 -18.24 -1.78 4.03
CA MET A 1 -17.38 -0.92 3.21
C MET A 1 -15.96 -1.50 3.19
N SER A 2 -15.36 -1.55 2.02
CA SER A 2 -14.03 -2.14 1.89
C SER A 2 -12.96 -1.26 2.53
N LEU A 3 -11.86 -1.87 2.91
CA LEU A 3 -10.72 -1.15 3.46
C LEU A 3 -10.20 -0.11 2.46
N ARG A 4 -10.08 -0.50 1.19
CA ARG A 4 -9.60 0.41 0.15
C ARG A 4 -10.49 1.64 0.02
N LEU A 5 -11.79 1.44 0.07
CA LEU A 5 -12.73 2.55 -0.01
C LEU A 5 -12.62 3.45 1.22
N ARG A 6 -12.48 2.86 2.40
CA ARG A 6 -12.27 3.65 3.62
C ARG A 6 -11.01 4.50 3.53
N MET A 7 -9.95 3.94 2.96
CA MET A 7 -8.72 4.69 2.75
C MET A 7 -8.92 5.86 1.80
N ARG A 8 -9.66 5.63 0.71
CA ARG A 8 -9.96 6.69 -0.25
C ARG A 8 -10.79 7.80 0.37
N GLN A 9 -11.68 7.45 1.27
CA GLN A 9 -12.50 8.44 1.96
C GLN A 9 -11.72 9.18 3.04
N ALA A 10 -10.76 8.51 3.67
CA ALA A 10 -9.93 9.14 4.70
C ALA A 10 -8.97 10.18 4.13
N LEU A 11 -8.58 10.04 2.87
CA LEU A 11 -7.60 10.93 2.27
C LEU A 11 -8.06 12.40 2.22
N PRO A 12 -9.23 12.72 1.67
CA PRO A 12 -9.65 14.12 1.66
C PRO A 12 -9.83 14.69 3.07
N GLU A 13 -10.23 13.89 4.03
CA GLU A 13 -10.34 14.35 5.41
C GLU A 13 -8.98 14.68 6.00
N ALA A 14 -7.99 13.84 5.74
CA ALA A 14 -6.63 14.10 6.18
C ALA A 14 -6.08 15.37 5.52
N MET A 15 -6.42 15.60 4.26
CA MET A 15 -5.98 16.79 3.56
C MET A 15 -6.60 18.04 4.18
N ARG A 16 -7.88 18.00 4.50
CA ARG A 16 -8.56 19.13 5.16
C ARG A 16 -7.98 19.41 6.54
N ALA A 17 -7.62 18.36 7.26
CA ALA A 17 -7.02 18.49 8.57
C ALA A 17 -5.54 18.85 8.53
N ARG A 18 -4.95 18.88 7.34
CA ARG A 18 -3.52 19.14 7.13
C ARG A 18 -2.66 18.14 7.89
N ASP A 19 -3.13 16.91 7.97
CA ASP A 19 -2.42 15.81 8.60
C ASP A 19 -1.46 15.19 7.57
N LYS A 20 -0.26 15.74 7.51
CA LYS A 20 0.69 15.36 6.47
C LYS A 20 1.11 13.91 6.55
N VAL A 21 1.22 13.36 7.75
CA VAL A 21 1.59 11.96 7.92
C VAL A 21 0.50 11.07 7.31
N SER A 22 -0.75 11.32 7.66
CA SER A 22 -1.85 10.52 7.10
C SER A 22 -1.95 10.68 5.59
N VAL A 23 -1.81 11.90 5.07
CA VAL A 23 -1.89 12.13 3.63
C VAL A 23 -0.83 11.33 2.89
N SER A 24 0.44 11.43 3.32
CA SER A 24 1.51 10.73 2.61
C SER A 24 1.37 9.22 2.74
N THR A 25 0.95 8.74 3.92
CA THR A 25 0.78 7.31 4.15
C THR A 25 -0.35 6.75 3.31
N LEU A 26 -1.49 7.44 3.27
CA LEU A 26 -2.63 6.99 2.47
C LEU A 26 -2.30 6.98 0.99
N ARG A 27 -1.65 8.03 0.50
CA ARG A 27 -1.25 8.08 -0.91
C ARG A 27 -0.30 6.96 -1.28
N ALA A 28 0.70 6.71 -0.45
CA ALA A 28 1.68 5.67 -0.71
C ALA A 28 1.02 4.29 -0.71
N THR A 29 0.13 4.05 0.25
CA THR A 29 -0.51 2.74 0.37
C THR A 29 -1.52 2.52 -0.77
N LEU A 30 -2.29 3.53 -1.13
CA LEU A 30 -3.19 3.42 -2.27
C LEU A 30 -2.41 3.17 -3.56
N ALA A 31 -1.26 3.81 -3.72
CA ALA A 31 -0.39 3.56 -4.87
C ALA A 31 0.12 2.13 -4.88
N ALA A 32 0.46 1.59 -3.72
CA ALA A 32 0.91 0.20 -3.62
C ALA A 32 -0.19 -0.77 -4.06
N LEU A 33 -1.44 -0.47 -3.69
CA LEU A 33 -2.58 -1.29 -4.12
C LEU A 33 -2.77 -1.20 -5.64
N ASP A 34 -2.70 0.01 -6.19
CA ASP A 34 -2.82 0.19 -7.63
C ASP A 34 -1.71 -0.53 -8.39
N ASN A 35 -0.49 -0.46 -7.87
CA ASN A 35 0.64 -1.15 -8.49
C ASN A 35 0.47 -2.67 -8.45
N ALA A 36 -0.08 -3.19 -7.37
CA ALA A 36 -0.33 -4.63 -7.26
C ALA A 36 -1.34 -5.09 -8.29
N GLU A 37 -2.35 -4.27 -8.58
CA GLU A 37 -3.34 -4.58 -9.61
C GLU A 37 -2.79 -4.44 -11.01
N ALA A 38 -1.80 -3.60 -11.20
CA ALA A 38 -1.21 -3.39 -12.52
C ALA A 38 -0.32 -4.54 -12.96
N VAL A 39 0.07 -5.40 -12.02
CA VAL A 39 0.92 -6.56 -12.35
C VAL A 39 0.03 -7.63 -12.98
N PRO A 40 0.33 -8.06 -14.20
CA PRO A 40 -0.47 -9.10 -14.86
C PRO A 40 -0.42 -10.41 -14.09
N VAL A 41 -1.52 -11.16 -14.18
CA VAL A 41 -1.59 -12.49 -13.56
C VAL A 41 -0.45 -13.36 -14.13
N GLY A 42 0.29 -13.99 -13.21
CA GLY A 42 1.39 -14.85 -13.62
C GLY A 42 2.63 -14.11 -14.07
N GLU A 43 2.69 -12.82 -13.83
CA GLU A 43 3.81 -12.01 -14.23
C GLU A 43 5.13 -12.55 -13.68
N ALA A 44 5.14 -12.98 -12.44
CA ALA A 44 6.35 -13.52 -11.83
C ALA A 44 6.84 -14.78 -12.55
N GLY A 45 5.91 -15.63 -12.95
CA GLY A 45 6.26 -16.85 -13.68
C GLY A 45 6.60 -16.61 -15.13
N LEU A 46 6.18 -15.49 -15.68
CA LEU A 46 6.36 -15.17 -17.08
C LEU A 46 7.47 -14.16 -17.34
N ARG A 47 8.13 -13.74 -16.30
CA ARG A 47 9.07 -12.64 -16.43
C ARG A 47 10.08 -12.81 -17.56
N GLY A 48 10.67 -13.98 -17.69
CA GLY A 48 11.61 -14.25 -18.77
C GLY A 48 10.95 -14.47 -20.10
N VAL A 49 9.76 -15.02 -20.07
CA VAL A 49 9.01 -15.32 -21.29
C VAL A 49 8.33 -14.09 -21.85
N ALA A 50 7.86 -13.24 -20.97
CA ALA A 50 7.12 -12.06 -21.36
C ALA A 50 7.92 -11.15 -22.29
N LEU A 51 9.21 -11.07 -22.10
CA LEU A 51 10.04 -10.22 -22.93
C LEU A 51 10.02 -10.66 -24.39
N GLU A 52 10.00 -11.96 -24.61
CA GLU A 52 9.99 -12.51 -25.97
C GLU A 52 8.64 -12.33 -26.63
N HIS A 53 7.59 -12.37 -25.85
CA HIS A 53 6.24 -12.35 -26.39
C HIS A 53 5.55 -11.00 -26.24
N SER A 54 6.23 -10.02 -25.73
CA SER A 54 5.60 -8.74 -25.45
C SER A 54 4.90 -8.10 -26.65
N PRO A 55 5.44 -8.14 -27.86
CA PRO A 55 4.74 -7.53 -28.98
C PRO A 55 3.39 -8.17 -29.26
N VAL A 56 3.30 -9.46 -29.03
CA VAL A 56 2.05 -10.18 -29.25
C VAL A 56 1.11 -10.00 -28.09
N GLY A 57 1.66 -10.02 -26.90
CA GLY A 57 0.85 -10.01 -25.70
C GLY A 57 0.47 -8.64 -25.18
N ALA A 58 0.93 -7.58 -25.81
CA ALA A 58 0.72 -6.24 -25.25
C ALA A 58 -0.74 -5.95 -24.95
N GLY A 59 -1.62 -6.12 -25.92
CA GLY A 59 -3.04 -5.88 -25.69
C GLY A 59 -3.67 -6.90 -24.78
N THR A 60 -3.20 -8.12 -24.86
CA THR A 60 -3.70 -9.20 -24.03
C THR A 60 -3.32 -8.98 -22.58
N THR A 61 -2.10 -8.50 -22.36
CA THR A 61 -1.61 -8.25 -21.01
C THR A 61 -2.50 -7.25 -20.29
N GLU A 62 -2.92 -6.22 -20.99
CA GLU A 62 -3.80 -5.21 -20.37
C GLU A 62 -5.12 -5.82 -19.95
N ALA A 63 -5.61 -6.80 -20.70
CA ALA A 63 -6.89 -7.43 -20.39
C ALA A 63 -6.80 -8.39 -19.20
N VAL A 64 -5.60 -8.70 -18.73
CA VAL A 64 -5.40 -9.69 -17.66
C VAL A 64 -5.07 -9.03 -16.34
N ARG A 65 -5.41 -7.77 -16.20
CA ARG A 65 -5.20 -7.08 -14.94
C ARG A 65 -6.02 -7.74 -13.85
N SER A 66 -5.38 -8.05 -12.75
CA SER A 66 -5.98 -8.76 -11.64
C SER A 66 -6.59 -7.80 -10.63
N GLU A 67 -7.85 -8.01 -10.31
CA GLU A 67 -8.51 -7.23 -9.28
C GLU A 67 -8.16 -7.81 -7.92
N LEU A 68 -7.81 -6.96 -6.97
CA LEU A 68 -7.46 -7.41 -5.62
C LEU A 68 -8.72 -7.76 -4.84
N SER A 69 -8.68 -8.90 -4.15
CA SER A 69 -9.72 -9.24 -3.20
C SER A 69 -9.55 -8.40 -1.94
N GLU A 70 -10.58 -8.38 -1.09
CA GLU A 70 -10.47 -7.70 0.19
C GLU A 70 -9.32 -8.30 1.02
N ARG A 71 -9.16 -9.61 0.97
CA ARG A 71 -8.06 -10.28 1.66
C ARG A 71 -6.70 -9.79 1.16
N ASP A 72 -6.57 -9.65 -0.15
CA ASP A 72 -5.33 -9.14 -0.74
C ASP A 72 -5.03 -7.73 -0.27
N VAL A 73 -6.05 -6.89 -0.22
CA VAL A 73 -5.88 -5.52 0.24
C VAL A 73 -5.41 -5.51 1.70
N VAL A 74 -6.03 -6.31 2.54
CA VAL A 74 -5.64 -6.40 3.96
C VAL A 74 -4.20 -6.87 4.07
N ASP A 75 -3.82 -7.88 3.31
CA ASP A 75 -2.46 -8.42 3.36
C ASP A 75 -1.42 -7.38 2.92
N ILE A 76 -1.73 -6.61 1.89
CA ILE A 76 -0.82 -5.55 1.44
C ILE A 76 -0.69 -4.47 2.50
N VAL A 77 -1.79 -4.07 3.12
CA VAL A 77 -1.73 -3.05 4.17
C VAL A 77 -0.93 -3.55 5.37
N HIS A 78 -1.11 -4.82 5.76
CA HIS A 78 -0.29 -5.41 6.82
C HIS A 78 1.20 -5.37 6.47
N ALA A 79 1.54 -5.68 5.22
CA ALA A 79 2.92 -5.63 4.78
C ALA A 79 3.49 -4.20 4.87
N GLU A 80 2.68 -3.22 4.52
CA GLU A 80 3.10 -1.82 4.62
C GLU A 80 3.35 -1.40 6.07
N ILE A 81 2.52 -1.88 6.99
CA ILE A 81 2.72 -1.63 8.42
C ILE A 81 4.03 -2.26 8.90
N THR A 82 4.22 -3.53 8.60
CA THR A 82 5.40 -4.27 9.03
C THR A 82 6.67 -3.63 8.49
N GLU A 83 6.66 -3.25 7.23
CA GLU A 83 7.82 -2.61 6.61
C GLU A 83 8.21 -1.34 7.34
N ARG A 84 7.23 -0.52 7.72
CA ARG A 84 7.49 0.72 8.44
C ARG A 84 8.01 0.47 9.85
N LEU A 85 7.42 -0.49 10.55
CA LEU A 85 7.85 -0.82 11.91
C LEU A 85 9.26 -1.41 11.91
N ASP A 86 9.56 -2.27 10.94
CA ASP A 86 10.90 -2.85 10.81
C ASP A 86 11.92 -1.76 10.49
N ALA A 87 11.57 -0.86 9.59
CA ALA A 87 12.46 0.25 9.25
C ALA A 87 12.73 1.14 10.47
N ALA A 88 11.68 1.41 11.26
CA ALA A 88 11.83 2.21 12.48
C ALA A 88 12.77 1.52 13.48
N ALA A 89 12.63 0.19 13.60
CA ALA A 89 13.46 -0.58 14.52
C ALA A 89 14.94 -0.56 14.14
N GLN A 90 15.25 -0.37 12.85
CA GLN A 90 16.63 -0.27 12.38
C GLN A 90 17.26 1.09 12.68
N LEU A 91 16.46 2.10 12.94
CA LEU A 91 16.93 3.47 13.14
C LEU A 91 17.15 3.72 14.62
N THR A 92 18.26 3.21 15.14
CA THR A 92 18.55 3.28 16.57
C THR A 92 19.42 4.48 16.99
N ALA A 93 20.09 5.12 16.04
CA ALA A 93 20.92 6.27 16.35
C ALA A 93 20.05 7.47 16.75
N PRO A 94 20.49 8.27 17.74
CA PRO A 94 19.69 9.45 18.15
C PRO A 94 19.37 10.41 17.02
N ALA A 95 20.26 10.53 16.04
CA ALA A 95 20.03 11.42 14.91
C ALA A 95 18.83 11.00 14.06
N HIS A 96 18.41 9.73 14.15
CA HIS A 96 17.30 9.20 13.36
C HIS A 96 16.02 9.05 14.17
N ALA A 97 15.98 9.56 15.40
CA ALA A 97 14.82 9.40 16.27
C ALA A 97 13.54 9.97 15.65
N GLY A 98 13.66 11.12 14.98
CA GLY A 98 12.50 11.74 14.34
C GLY A 98 11.95 10.91 13.19
N ARG A 99 12.85 10.34 12.38
CA ARG A 99 12.45 9.49 11.28
C ARG A 99 11.78 8.21 11.78
N ALA A 100 12.34 7.61 12.83
CA ALA A 100 11.74 6.42 13.42
C ALA A 100 10.36 6.71 13.97
N ALA A 101 10.19 7.85 14.65
CA ALA A 101 8.89 8.26 15.18
C ALA A 101 7.87 8.45 14.05
N ARG A 102 8.30 9.05 12.94
CA ARG A 102 7.41 9.24 11.80
C ARG A 102 6.98 7.91 11.20
N LEU A 103 7.89 6.96 11.05
CA LEU A 103 7.55 5.65 10.52
C LEU A 103 6.53 4.94 11.41
N ARG A 104 6.69 5.05 12.73
CA ARG A 104 5.72 4.48 13.66
C ARG A 104 4.36 5.16 13.56
N ALA A 105 4.35 6.46 13.35
CA ALA A 105 3.11 7.21 13.17
C ALA A 105 2.39 6.78 11.90
N GLU A 106 3.14 6.56 10.82
CA GLU A 106 2.57 6.05 9.57
C GLU A 106 1.96 4.67 9.75
N ALA A 107 2.67 3.78 10.44
CA ALA A 107 2.14 2.46 10.74
C ALA A 107 0.86 2.55 11.55
N ALA A 108 0.80 3.47 12.50
CA ALA A 108 -0.39 3.66 13.33
C ALA A 108 -1.60 4.13 12.51
N VAL A 109 -1.38 4.99 11.51
CA VAL A 109 -2.46 5.41 10.61
C VAL A 109 -3.08 4.19 9.93
N LEU A 110 -2.25 3.32 9.38
CA LEU A 110 -2.73 2.14 8.69
C LEU A 110 -3.39 1.14 9.65
N GLN A 111 -2.83 0.99 10.84
CA GLN A 111 -3.41 0.07 11.82
C GLN A 111 -4.81 0.50 12.22
N ARG A 112 -5.03 1.79 12.41
CA ARG A 112 -6.37 2.30 12.74
C ARG A 112 -7.37 2.00 11.64
N LEU A 113 -6.94 2.07 10.39
CA LEU A 113 -7.82 1.74 9.26
C LEU A 113 -8.15 0.26 9.22
N LEU A 114 -7.18 -0.60 9.52
CA LEU A 114 -7.42 -2.03 9.60
C LEU A 114 -8.41 -2.36 10.72
N ASP A 115 -8.29 -1.69 11.85
CA ASP A 115 -9.18 -1.93 12.98
C ASP A 115 -10.62 -1.53 12.66
N GLY A 116 -10.77 -0.57 11.76
CA GLY A 116 -12.08 -0.18 11.27
C GLY A 116 -12.84 0.74 12.23
N PRO A 117 -13.95 1.29 11.74
CA PRO A 117 -14.72 2.25 12.54
C PRO A 117 -15.35 1.63 13.79
N GLY A 118 -15.58 0.33 13.78
CA GLY A 118 -16.17 -0.34 14.93
C GLY A 118 -15.21 -0.58 16.07
N ALA A 119 -13.93 -0.32 15.88
CA ALA A 119 -12.92 -0.56 16.89
C ALA A 119 -12.88 0.52 17.95
N ALA A 120 -13.56 1.60 17.75
CA ALA A 120 -13.55 2.75 18.66
C ALA A 120 -14.21 2.43 20.00
#